data_930a2c0cc848710829734713d7496c2e
#
_entry.id   930a2c0cc848710829734713d7496c2e
#
_cell.length_a   1.000
_cell.length_b   1.000
_cell.length_c   1.000
_cell.angle_alpha   90.00
_cell.angle_beta   90.00
_cell.angle_gamma   90.00
#
_symmetry.space_group_name_H-M   'P 1'
#
loop_
_entity.id
_entity.type
_entity.pdbx_description
1 polymer ?
#
loop_
_entity_poly.entity_id
_entity_poly.type
_entity_poly.pdbx_seq_one_letter_code
_entity_poly.pdbx_strand_id
1 'polypeptide(L)'
;MKILIIEDEQLLADSIAEVLRRKGFEAEAVYDGETGAEYAELGVYDLLILDVMMPGLDGYTVARQVRARHLGTPILMLTARSGLEDRILSLIHI
;
A
#
# COMPACT_ATOMS: atom_id res chain seq x y z
N MET A 1 14.31 -2.32 -6.14
CA MET A 1 12.85 -2.13 -6.19
C MET A 1 12.41 -1.33 -4.98
N LYS A 2 11.64 -0.30 -5.19
CA LYS A 2 11.18 0.59 -4.13
C LYS A 2 9.68 0.40 -3.93
N ILE A 3 9.30 0.11 -2.69
CA ILE A 3 7.93 -0.28 -2.34
C ILE A 3 7.37 0.69 -1.31
N LEU A 4 6.15 1.16 -1.55
CA LEU A 4 5.44 2.00 -0.60
C LEU A 4 4.31 1.19 0.04
N ILE A 5 4.26 1.20 1.35
CA ILE A 5 3.22 0.52 2.11
C ILE A 5 2.29 1.57 2.70
N ILE A 6 1.01 1.46 2.42
CA ILE A 6 -0.01 2.40 2.92
C ILE A 6 -0.97 1.60 3.79
N GLU A 7 -0.82 1.73 5.09
CA GLU A 7 -1.53 0.93 6.08
C GLU A 7 -1.65 1.72 7.37
N ASP A 8 -2.86 1.89 7.89
CA ASP A 8 -3.09 2.71 9.08
C ASP A 8 -2.62 2.06 10.38
N GLU A 9 -2.52 0.75 10.40
CA GLU A 9 -2.02 0.03 11.56
C GLU A 9 -0.49 0.05 11.53
N GLN A 10 0.10 0.93 12.35
CA GLN A 10 1.54 1.20 12.25
C GLN A 10 2.41 -0.01 12.46
N LEU A 11 2.08 -0.84 13.46
CA LEU A 11 2.87 -2.03 13.72
C LEU A 11 2.88 -2.98 12.51
N LEU A 12 1.74 -3.13 11.86
CA LEU A 12 1.66 -3.96 10.69
C LEU A 12 2.45 -3.36 9.53
N ALA A 13 2.27 -2.07 9.29
CA ALA A 13 2.99 -1.39 8.21
C ALA A 13 4.50 -1.51 8.40
N ASP A 14 4.96 -1.24 9.61
CA ASP A 14 6.38 -1.29 9.91
C ASP A 14 6.94 -2.70 9.82
N SER A 15 6.14 -3.69 10.22
CA SER A 15 6.56 -5.09 10.11
C SER A 15 6.71 -5.52 8.66
N ILE A 16 5.78 -5.11 7.81
CA ILE A 16 5.87 -5.41 6.38
C ILE A 16 7.12 -4.75 5.80
N ALA A 17 7.34 -3.48 6.13
CA ALA A 17 8.50 -2.76 5.63
C ALA A 17 9.79 -3.44 6.05
N GLU A 18 9.87 -3.89 7.30
CA GLU A 18 11.08 -4.54 7.78
C GLU A 18 11.35 -5.85 7.05
N VAL A 19 10.31 -6.67 6.85
CA VAL A 19 10.48 -7.92 6.11
C VAL A 19 10.99 -7.66 4.71
N LEU A 20 10.44 -6.64 4.04
CA LEU A 20 10.86 -6.32 2.69
C LEU A 20 12.31 -5.81 2.64
N ARG A 21 12.69 -5.00 3.62
CA ARG A 21 14.06 -4.51 3.69
C ARG A 21 15.05 -5.64 3.89
N ARG A 22 14.68 -6.62 4.71
CA ARG A 22 15.52 -7.80 4.93
C ARG A 22 15.73 -8.61 3.67
N LYS A 23 14.78 -8.53 2.74
CA LYS A 23 14.87 -9.22 1.46
C LYS A 23 15.60 -8.40 0.40
N GLY A 24 16.09 -7.23 0.77
CA GLY A 24 16.88 -6.42 -0.13
C GLY A 24 16.11 -5.34 -0.87
N PHE A 25 14.82 -5.15 -0.56
CA PHE A 25 14.03 -4.09 -1.17
C PHE A 25 14.13 -2.80 -0.38
N GLU A 26 13.92 -1.67 -1.04
CA GLU A 26 13.68 -0.42 -0.33
C GLU A 26 12.20 -0.36 -0.01
N ALA A 27 11.86 -0.06 1.23
CA ALA A 27 10.47 -0.04 1.66
C ALA A 27 10.23 1.16 2.56
N GLU A 28 9.14 1.86 2.30
CA GLU A 28 8.70 2.98 3.11
C GLU A 28 7.26 2.75 3.51
N ALA A 29 6.92 3.13 4.74
CA ALA A 29 5.56 2.97 5.25
C ALA A 29 4.96 4.32 5.55
N VAL A 30 3.71 4.51 5.13
CA VAL A 30 2.89 5.64 5.53
C VAL A 30 1.60 5.10 6.09
N TYR A 31 0.88 5.89 6.89
CA TYR A 31 -0.12 5.35 7.78
C TYR A 31 -1.53 5.88 7.51
N ASP A 32 -1.70 6.60 6.43
CA ASP A 32 -3.04 7.05 6.02
C ASP A 32 -3.10 7.19 4.50
N GLY A 33 -4.33 7.21 3.99
CA GLY A 33 -4.54 7.22 2.56
C GLY A 33 -4.14 8.51 1.87
N GLU A 34 -4.33 9.65 2.55
CA GLU A 34 -3.98 10.92 1.94
C GLU A 34 -2.47 11.05 1.76
N THR A 35 -1.71 10.73 2.80
CA THR A 35 -0.25 10.73 2.70
C THR A 35 0.20 9.71 1.67
N GLY A 36 -0.44 8.54 1.67
CA GLY A 36 -0.11 7.50 0.69
C GLY A 36 -0.32 7.96 -0.74
N ALA A 37 -1.43 8.63 -1.01
CA ALA A 37 -1.71 9.14 -2.34
C ALA A 37 -0.67 10.17 -2.77
N GLU A 38 -0.29 11.06 -1.86
CA GLU A 38 0.73 12.06 -2.15
C GLU A 38 2.07 11.42 -2.50
N TYR A 39 2.47 10.42 -1.73
CA TYR A 39 3.72 9.72 -1.99
C TYR A 39 3.66 8.97 -3.32
N ALA A 40 2.55 8.29 -3.57
CA ALA A 40 2.39 7.52 -4.80
C ALA A 40 2.49 8.41 -6.04
N GLU A 41 2.00 9.63 -5.95
CA GLU A 41 2.04 10.58 -7.06
C GLU A 41 3.45 11.03 -7.42
N LEU A 42 4.42 10.81 -6.56
CA LEU A 42 5.81 11.11 -6.89
C LEU A 42 6.35 10.24 -8.00
N GLY A 43 5.73 9.08 -8.23
CA GLY A 43 6.09 8.22 -9.34
C GLY A 43 7.40 7.48 -9.17
N VAL A 44 7.91 7.37 -7.94
CA VAL A 44 9.23 6.76 -7.69
C VAL A 44 9.13 5.33 -7.16
N TYR A 45 7.92 4.83 -6.95
CA TYR A 45 7.72 3.49 -6.38
C TYR A 45 7.44 2.47 -7.47
N ASP A 46 8.02 1.28 -7.29
CA ASP A 46 7.82 0.17 -8.22
C ASP A 46 6.60 -0.67 -7.85
N LEU A 47 6.14 -0.56 -6.62
CA LEU A 47 4.99 -1.31 -6.12
C LEU A 47 4.34 -0.55 -4.98
N LEU A 48 3.02 -0.56 -4.94
CA LEU A 48 2.26 -0.05 -3.80
C LEU A 48 1.59 -1.22 -3.11
N ILE A 49 1.66 -1.24 -1.78
CA ILE A 49 0.90 -2.17 -0.95
C ILE A 49 -0.12 -1.34 -0.18
N LEU A 50 -1.40 -1.56 -0.43
CA LEU A 50 -2.48 -0.75 0.12
C LEU A 50 -3.39 -1.58 1.00
N ASP A 51 -3.73 -1.05 2.16
CA ASP A 51 -4.83 -1.60 2.94
C ASP A 51 -6.13 -1.05 2.39
N VAL A 52 -7.08 -1.94 2.12
CA VAL A 52 -8.41 -1.56 1.61
C VAL A 52 -9.20 -0.83 2.67
N MET A 53 -9.08 -1.25 3.92
CA MET A 53 -9.90 -0.77 5.02
C MET A 53 -9.13 0.25 5.86
N MET A 54 -9.19 1.51 5.47
CA MET A 54 -8.57 2.58 6.23
C MET A 54 -9.58 3.68 6.52
N PRO A 55 -9.49 4.32 7.68
CA PRO A 55 -10.35 5.47 7.96
C PRO A 55 -10.04 6.61 6.99
N GLY A 56 -11.07 7.35 6.64
CA GLY A 56 -10.91 8.46 5.70
C GLY A 56 -10.77 7.98 4.27
N LEU A 57 -9.62 8.21 3.68
CA LEU A 57 -9.37 7.85 2.29
C LEU A 57 -8.95 6.38 2.22
N ASP A 58 -9.83 5.52 1.74
CA ASP A 58 -9.59 4.08 1.73
C ASP A 58 -8.69 3.66 0.56
N GLY A 59 -8.27 2.39 0.59
CA GLY A 59 -7.32 1.87 -0.40
C GLY A 59 -7.84 1.91 -1.82
N TYR A 60 -9.14 1.68 -2.04
CA TYR A 60 -9.70 1.75 -3.38
C TYR A 60 -9.63 3.17 -3.94
N THR A 61 -9.88 4.16 -3.10
CA THR A 61 -9.80 5.56 -3.52
C THR A 61 -8.37 5.94 -3.87
N VAL A 62 -7.40 5.49 -3.07
CA VAL A 62 -5.99 5.71 -3.36
C VAL A 62 -5.63 5.08 -4.71
N ALA A 63 -6.06 3.85 -4.94
CA ALA A 63 -5.78 3.16 -6.19
C ALA A 63 -6.35 3.93 -7.39
N ARG A 64 -7.58 4.43 -7.26
CA ARG A 64 -8.18 5.23 -8.33
C ARG A 64 -7.41 6.51 -8.59
N GLN A 65 -6.94 7.17 -7.53
CA GLN A 65 -6.16 8.40 -7.69
C GLN A 65 -4.84 8.14 -8.40
N VAL A 66 -4.19 7.04 -8.05
CA VAL A 66 -2.94 6.65 -8.71
C VAL A 66 -3.19 6.41 -10.20
N ARG A 67 -4.26 5.71 -10.54
CA ARG A 67 -4.58 5.42 -11.95
C ARG A 67 -5.00 6.68 -12.70
N ALA A 68 -5.68 7.60 -12.02
CA ALA A 68 -6.08 8.87 -12.65
C ALA A 68 -4.87 9.70 -13.06
N ARG A 69 -3.73 9.50 -12.41
CA ARG A 69 -2.48 10.17 -12.79
C ARG A 69 -1.69 9.38 -13.83
N HIS A 70 -2.29 8.36 -14.40
CA HIS A 70 -1.67 7.52 -15.43
C HIS A 70 -0.40 6.81 -14.95
N LEU A 71 -0.33 6.53 -13.67
CA LEU A 71 0.81 5.81 -13.11
C LEU A 71 0.57 4.31 -13.29
N GLY A 72 1.49 3.65 -13.97
CA GLY A 72 1.39 2.21 -14.19
C GLY A 72 1.89 1.36 -13.05
N THR A 73 2.04 1.92 -11.86
CA THR A 73 2.60 1.21 -10.71
C THR A 73 1.69 0.06 -10.30
N PRO A 74 2.22 -1.17 -10.21
CA PRO A 74 1.42 -2.29 -9.70
C PRO A 74 0.96 -2.05 -8.27
N ILE A 75 -0.24 -2.51 -7.96
CA ILE A 75 -0.85 -2.34 -6.66
C ILE A 75 -1.24 -3.69 -6.10
N LEU A 76 -0.75 -3.99 -4.91
CA LEU A 76 -1.09 -5.18 -4.15
C LEU A 76 -1.98 -4.74 -3.00
N MET A 77 -3.20 -5.26 -2.93
CA MET A 77 -4.14 -4.82 -1.92
C MET A 77 -4.21 -5.81 -0.77
N LEU A 78 -4.16 -5.27 0.45
CA LEU A 78 -4.40 -6.03 1.66
C LEU A 78 -5.86 -5.91 2.01
N THR A 79 -6.52 -7.05 2.22
CA THR A 79 -7.90 -7.04 2.68
C THR A 79 -7.97 -7.77 4.01
N ALA A 80 -8.69 -7.19 4.96
CA ALA A 80 -8.97 -7.85 6.21
C ALA A 80 -10.33 -8.49 6.13
N ARG A 81 -10.39 -9.79 6.39
CA ARG A 81 -11.65 -10.50 6.50
C ARG A 81 -11.97 -10.72 7.96
N SER A 82 -13.09 -11.32 8.22
CA SER A 82 -13.44 -11.66 9.58
C SER A 82 -12.45 -12.68 10.11
N GLY A 83 -11.71 -12.38 11.07
CA GLY A 83 -10.69 -13.25 11.60
C GLY A 83 -9.33 -12.65 11.42
N LEU A 84 -8.51 -12.93 12.36
CA LEU A 84 -7.26 -12.24 12.51
C LEU A 84 -6.24 -12.55 11.48
N GLU A 85 -6.26 -13.78 11.05
CA GLU A 85 -5.24 -14.24 10.14
C GLU A 85 -5.63 -14.02 8.70
N ASP A 86 -6.79 -13.46 8.49
CA ASP A 86 -7.37 -13.44 7.17
C ASP A 86 -7.08 -12.18 6.39
N ARG A 87 -5.89 -11.68 6.53
CA ARG A 87 -5.43 -10.64 5.63
C ARG A 87 -4.97 -11.31 4.36
N ILE A 88 -5.69 -11.04 3.32
CA ILE A 88 -5.44 -11.66 2.02
C ILE A 88 -4.79 -10.64 1.11
N LEU A 89 -3.69 -11.04 0.51
CA LEU A 89 -3.04 -10.23 -0.49
C LEU A 89 -3.68 -10.52 -1.84
N SER A 90 -4.19 -9.50 -2.47
CA SER A 90 -4.76 -9.60 -3.81
C SER A 90 -4.00 -8.69 -4.74
N LEU A 91 -3.54 -9.23 -5.84
CA LEU A 91 -2.91 -8.43 -6.88
C LEU A 91 -4.01 -7.89 -7.78
N ILE A 92 -4.13 -6.59 -7.83
CA ILE A 92 -5.16 -5.93 -8.63
C ILE A 92 -4.49 -5.14 -9.74
N HIS A 93 -4.84 -5.49 -10.94
CA HIS A 93 -4.40 -4.74 -12.12
C HIS A 93 -5.52 -3.79 -12.52
N ILE A 94 -5.38 -2.56 -12.16
CA ILE A 94 -6.38 -1.55 -12.44
C ILE A 94 -5.90 -0.64 -13.55
#